data_50c4a4a197cc8c740a3e6e31da601083
#
_entry.id   50c4a4a197cc8c740a3e6e31da601083
#
_cell.length_a   1.000
_cell.length_b   1.000
_cell.length_c   1.000
_cell.angle_alpha   90.00
_cell.angle_beta   90.00
_cell.angle_gamma   90.00
#
_symmetry.space_group_name_H-M   'P 1'
#
loop_
_entity.id
_entity.type
_entity.pdbx_description
1 polymer ?
#
loop_
_entity_poly.entity_id
_entity_poly.type
_entity_poly.pdbx_seq_one_letter_code
_entity_poly.pdbx_strand_id
1 'polypeptide(L)' 'MLARAHGSGAGQALLDAVLGDRPASLWVAADNPRAHSFYGRNGFVADGATSSFGPIGTTVRLVR' A
#
# COMPACT_ATOMS: atom_id res chain seq x y z
N MET A 1 -16.67 13.64 12.68
CA MET A 1 -16.41 13.35 12.40
C MET A 1 -16.21 12.61 11.54
N LEU A 2 -16.38 12.33 11.29
CA LEU A 2 -16.38 11.64 10.46
C LEU A 2 -15.62 11.83 9.36
N ALA A 3 -15.69 12.77 8.98
CA ALA A 3 -15.03 13.06 7.80
C ALA A 3 -13.62 12.79 7.90
N ARG A 4 -13.10 13.06 8.94
CA ARG A 4 -11.85 12.86 9.04
C ARG A 4 -11.48 11.57 8.93
N ALA A 5 -12.30 10.79 9.19
CA ALA A 5 -12.02 9.43 9.12
C ALA A 5 -11.70 9.01 7.72
N HIS A 6 -12.22 9.72 6.77
CA HIS A 6 -11.99 9.27 5.45
C HIS A 6 -10.53 9.32 5.17
N GLY A 7 -10.09 8.41 4.46
CA GLY A 7 -8.74 8.36 4.04
C GLY A 7 -7.81 7.87 5.11
N SER A 8 -7.56 8.66 6.10
CA SER A 8 -6.48 8.32 7.00
C SER A 8 -6.86 7.31 8.05
N GLY A 9 -8.02 7.47 8.64
CA GLY A 9 -8.38 6.61 9.75
C GLY A 9 -8.78 5.22 9.34
N ALA A 10 -9.66 5.12 8.36
CA ALA A 10 -10.20 3.83 7.98
C ALA A 10 -9.16 2.93 7.33
N GLY A 11 -8.35 3.49 6.44
CA GLY A 11 -7.32 2.70 5.78
C GLY A 11 -6.29 2.18 6.74
N GLN A 12 -5.85 3.02 7.66
CA GLN A 12 -4.85 2.63 8.63
C GLN A 12 -5.41 1.58 9.58
N ALA A 13 -6.66 1.75 10.01
CA ALA A 13 -7.27 0.78 10.91
C ALA A 13 -7.41 -0.58 10.24
N LEU A 14 -7.79 -0.61 8.97
CA LEU A 14 -7.90 -1.86 8.25
C LEU A 14 -6.55 -2.54 8.12
N LEU A 15 -5.52 -1.79 7.78
CA LEU A 15 -4.20 -2.37 7.62
C LEU A 15 -3.71 -2.94 8.94
N ASP A 16 -3.90 -2.21 10.03
CA ASP A 16 -3.47 -2.67 11.33
C ASP A 16 -4.25 -3.90 11.78
N ALA A 17 -5.54 -3.96 11.48
CA ALA A 17 -6.36 -5.09 11.87
C ALA A 17 -5.99 -6.35 11.11
N VAL A 18 -5.64 -6.21 9.84
CA VAL A 18 -5.36 -7.38 9.00
C VAL A 18 -3.92 -7.84 9.15
N LEU A 19 -2.98 -6.91 9.10
CA LEU A 19 -1.57 -7.25 9.10
C LEU A 19 -0.88 -7.06 10.43
N GLY A 20 -1.29 -6.06 11.20
CA GLY A 20 -0.57 -5.71 12.40
C GLY A 20 0.86 -5.37 12.03
N ASP A 21 1.81 -6.00 12.69
CA ASP A 21 3.22 -5.79 12.40
C ASP A 21 3.85 -7.00 11.72
N ARG A 22 3.01 -7.87 11.15
CA ARG A 22 3.52 -9.07 10.48
C ARG A 22 4.16 -8.73 9.14
N PRO A 23 5.11 -9.53 8.69
CA PRO A 23 5.65 -9.37 7.34
C PRO A 23 4.58 -9.56 6.29
N ALA A 24 4.65 -8.81 5.21
CA ALA A 24 3.65 -8.89 4.16
C ALA A 24 4.23 -8.36 2.85
N SER A 25 3.57 -8.70 1.75
CA SER A 25 3.92 -8.13 0.47
C SER A 25 2.65 -7.79 -0.29
N LEU A 26 2.74 -6.81 -1.17
CA LEU A 26 1.61 -6.41 -1.99
C LEU A 26 2.10 -5.74 -3.27
N TRP A 27 1.20 -5.62 -4.23
CA TRP A 27 1.51 -4.99 -5.51
C TRP A 27 0.72 -3.71 -5.64
N VAL A 28 1.37 -2.64 -6.07
CA VAL A 28 0.70 -1.36 -6.31
C VAL A 28 1.09 -0.84 -7.68
N ALA A 29 0.22 -0.04 -8.28
CA ALA A 29 0.53 0.57 -9.56
C ALA A 29 1.75 1.47 -9.40
N ALA A 30 2.68 1.38 -10.35
CA ALA A 30 3.92 2.12 -10.26
C ALA A 30 3.70 3.62 -10.22
N ASP A 31 2.64 4.10 -10.85
CA ASP A 31 2.35 5.52 -10.95
C ASP A 31 1.34 6.00 -9.92
N ASN A 32 1.19 5.30 -8.82
CA ASN A 32 0.25 5.69 -7.75
C ASN A 32 1.03 6.20 -6.55
N PRO A 33 1.43 7.47 -6.54
CA PRO A 33 2.26 7.99 -5.45
C PRO A 33 1.55 7.99 -4.11
N ARG A 34 0.21 8.12 -4.12
CA ARG A 34 -0.53 8.10 -2.86
C ARG A 34 -0.41 6.76 -2.16
N ALA A 35 -0.55 5.67 -2.92
CA ALA A 35 -0.39 4.34 -2.34
C ALA A 35 1.04 4.13 -1.86
N HIS A 36 2.01 4.57 -2.64
CA HIS A 36 3.40 4.42 -2.23
C HIS A 36 3.68 5.17 -0.93
N SER A 37 3.14 6.37 -0.79
CA SER A 37 3.32 7.13 0.45
C SER A 37 2.66 6.44 1.63
N PHE A 38 1.43 5.96 1.43
CA PHE A 38 0.70 5.30 2.51
C PHE A 38 1.43 4.06 3.01
N TYR A 39 1.82 3.18 2.08
CA TYR A 39 2.49 1.95 2.48
C TYR A 39 3.89 2.22 2.99
N GLY A 40 4.57 3.23 2.45
CA GLY A 40 5.87 3.61 2.96
C GLY A 40 5.84 4.02 4.42
N ARG A 41 4.79 4.74 4.81
CA ARG A 41 4.64 5.12 6.21
C ARG A 41 4.38 3.92 7.11
N ASN A 42 3.95 2.82 6.54
CA ASN A 42 3.70 1.58 7.29
C ASN A 42 4.84 0.58 7.17
N GLY A 43 6.00 1.03 6.72
CA GLY A 43 7.18 0.19 6.71
C GLY A 43 7.41 -0.62 5.45
N PHE A 44 6.56 -0.44 4.43
CA PHE A 44 6.74 -1.17 3.18
C PHE A 44 7.78 -0.49 2.31
N VAL A 45 8.60 -1.29 1.65
CA VAL A 45 9.60 -0.78 0.71
C VAL A 45 9.55 -1.60 -0.56
N ALA A 46 9.91 -0.99 -1.67
CA ALA A 46 9.98 -1.69 -2.94
C ALA A 46 11.17 -2.64 -2.93
N ASP A 47 10.97 -3.86 -3.39
CA ASP A 47 12.05 -4.84 -3.41
C ASP A 47 12.63 -5.04 -4.81
N GLY A 48 12.22 -4.23 -5.78
CA GLY A 48 12.73 -4.32 -7.13
C GLY A 48 11.89 -5.17 -8.07
N ALA A 49 10.94 -5.94 -7.57
CA ALA A 49 10.11 -6.75 -8.43
C ALA A 49 9.04 -5.90 -9.10
N THR A 50 8.80 -6.15 -10.38
CA THR A 50 7.78 -5.45 -11.14
C THR A 50 6.98 -6.45 -11.95
N SER A 51 5.78 -6.05 -12.35
CA SER A 51 4.92 -6.87 -13.18
C SER A 51 4.01 -5.97 -14.00
N SER A 52 3.42 -6.53 -15.04
CA SER A 52 2.47 -5.81 -15.88
C SER A 52 1.12 -6.47 -15.77
N PHE A 53 0.08 -5.67 -15.52
CA PHE A 53 -1.27 -6.19 -15.39
C PHE A 53 -2.20 -5.42 -16.33
N GLY A 54 -2.27 -5.83 -17.58
CA GLY A 54 -3.23 -5.30 -18.52
C GLY A 54 -3.48 -3.81 -18.42
N PRO A 55 -4.72 -3.39 -18.17
CA PRO A 55 -5.02 -1.94 -18.14
C PRO A 55 -4.39 -1.19 -16.99
N ILE A 56 -3.96 -1.88 -15.94
CA ILE A 56 -3.30 -1.21 -14.83
C ILE A 56 -1.89 -0.77 -15.22
N GLY A 57 -1.25 -1.51 -16.10
CA GLY A 57 0.10 -1.20 -16.51
C GLY A 57 1.13 -1.80 -15.55
N THR A 58 2.22 -1.08 -15.33
CA THR A 58 3.30 -1.60 -14.50
C THR A 58 2.94 -1.50 -13.03
N THR A 59 3.21 -2.59 -12.30
CA THR A 59 3.06 -2.61 -10.85
C THR A 59 4.40 -2.93 -10.23
N VAL A 60 4.57 -2.51 -8.98
CA VAL A 60 5.78 -2.81 -8.21
C VAL A 60 5.38 -3.52 -6.93
N ARG A 61 6.25 -4.36 -6.44
CA ARG A 61 5.99 -5.08 -5.21
C ARG A 61 6.58 -4.31 -4.03
N LEU A 62 5.75 -4.13 -3.02
CA LEU A 62 6.19 -3.53 -1.77
C LEU A 62 6.18 -4.62 -0.72
N VAL A 63 7.19 -4.65 0.10
CA VAL A 63 7.35 -5.68 1.12
C VAL A 63 7.67 -5.03 2.46
N ARG A 64 7.28 -5.73 3.49
CA ARG A 64 7.55 -5.29 4.85
C ARG A 64 8.07 -6.43 5.70
#